data_a5be0a65bb3c655a3a0980a63a5adec5
#
_entry.id   a5be0a65bb3c655a3a0980a63a5adec5
#
_cell.length_a   1.000
_cell.length_b   1.000
_cell.length_c   1.000
_cell.angle_alpha   90.00
_cell.angle_beta   90.00
_cell.angle_gamma   90.00
#
_symmetry.space_group_name_H-M   'P 1'
#
loop_
_entity.id
_entity.type
_entity.pdbx_description
1 polymer ?
#
loop_
_entity_poly.entity_id
_entity_poly.type
_entity_poly.pdbx_seq_one_letter_code
_entity_poly.pdbx_strand_id
1 'polypeptide(L)'
;MTDRVQPTTSDLVVTDRLTEGQRRFLELFRHTRFKRTFYLTGGAGLSAGYLAHRHSDDLDFFTPESFKIKSVIQFMKKIEGLKDLQWLLPRDRTTFMLTFEDDEQVKVEYRHFPFQPILPPSSVGDFYVDSMVDLLANKLYALIERRYELDRIDIYLMLRELPNRSLTEAIASCEQKFGFDLSIRDSVTQRLLNDVPTECPEALFTPLDMPTMASYLQERVHAK
;
A
#
# COMPACT_ATOMS: atom_id res chain seq x y z
N MET A 1 11.26 21.89 -3.29
CA MET A 1 11.07 21.31 -1.93
C MET A 1 10.66 19.86 -2.14
N THR A 2 11.33 18.94 -1.52
CA THR A 2 11.07 17.51 -1.74
C THR A 2 9.82 17.11 -0.94
N ASP A 3 8.80 16.58 -1.62
CA ASP A 3 7.56 15.99 -1.05
C ASP A 3 7.84 14.70 -0.24
N ARG A 4 8.96 14.66 0.45
CA ARG A 4 9.37 13.49 1.21
C ARG A 4 8.73 13.51 2.59
N VAL A 5 7.58 12.88 2.72
CA VAL A 5 6.95 12.60 4.01
C VAL A 5 7.72 11.46 4.68
N GLN A 6 8.11 11.66 5.93
CA GLN A 6 8.79 10.62 6.70
C GLN A 6 7.78 9.64 7.29
N PRO A 7 8.13 8.35 7.40
CA PRO A 7 7.33 7.38 8.14
C PRO A 7 7.09 7.83 9.58
N THR A 8 5.93 7.51 10.13
CA THR A 8 5.52 7.87 11.50
C THR A 8 5.99 6.87 12.55
N THR A 9 6.39 5.68 12.13
CA THR A 9 6.94 4.66 13.02
C THR A 9 8.42 4.43 12.77
N SER A 10 9.14 4.10 13.84
CA SER A 10 10.55 3.72 13.76
C SER A 10 10.77 2.24 13.38
N ASP A 11 9.79 1.39 13.62
CA ASP A 11 9.83 -0.04 13.30
C ASP A 11 8.39 -0.56 13.07
N LEU A 12 8.19 -1.31 11.97
CA LEU A 12 6.89 -1.88 11.64
C LEU A 12 6.40 -2.94 12.64
N VAL A 13 7.31 -3.68 13.25
CA VAL A 13 6.95 -4.78 14.16
C VAL A 13 6.34 -4.26 15.46
N VAL A 14 6.74 -3.07 15.90
CA VAL A 14 6.24 -2.48 17.16
C VAL A 14 4.98 -1.63 16.99
N THR A 15 4.50 -1.45 15.76
CA THR A 15 3.27 -0.67 15.55
C THR A 15 2.02 -1.46 15.94
N ASP A 16 1.05 -0.79 16.55
CA ASP A 16 -0.28 -1.31 16.89
C ASP A 16 -1.26 -1.30 15.69
N ARG A 17 -0.77 -0.91 14.50
CA ARG A 17 -1.57 -0.79 13.27
C ARG A 17 -1.62 -2.07 12.44
N LEU A 18 -0.87 -3.07 12.85
CA LEU A 18 -0.83 -4.40 12.25
C LEU A 18 -1.50 -5.42 13.17
N THR A 19 -2.08 -6.47 12.58
CA THR A 19 -2.57 -7.61 13.35
C THR A 19 -1.41 -8.36 14.00
N GLU A 20 -1.70 -9.21 14.98
CA GLU A 20 -0.67 -10.04 15.64
C GLU A 20 0.02 -10.95 14.63
N GLY A 21 -0.76 -11.60 13.76
CA GLY A 21 -0.21 -12.44 12.70
C GLY A 21 0.71 -11.66 11.74
N GLN A 22 0.34 -10.43 11.36
CA GLN A 22 1.18 -9.58 10.51
C GLN A 22 2.49 -9.19 11.20
N ARG A 23 2.45 -8.80 12.48
CA ARG A 23 3.67 -8.51 13.27
C ARG A 23 4.58 -9.72 13.37
N ARG A 24 4.01 -10.89 13.69
CA ARG A 24 4.73 -12.16 13.76
C ARG A 24 5.42 -12.49 12.42
N PHE A 25 4.69 -12.32 11.32
CA PHE A 25 5.29 -12.52 9.99
C PHE A 25 6.43 -11.56 9.72
N LEU A 26 6.27 -10.27 10.00
CA LEU A 26 7.30 -9.26 9.80
C LEU A 26 8.53 -9.53 10.66
N GLU A 27 8.35 -9.99 11.91
CA GLU A 27 9.48 -10.39 12.77
C GLU A 27 10.29 -11.52 12.12
N LEU A 28 9.64 -12.53 11.54
CA LEU A 28 10.32 -13.59 10.81
C LEU A 28 10.98 -13.08 9.52
N PHE A 29 10.30 -12.21 8.80
CA PHE A 29 10.78 -11.63 7.54
C PHE A 29 12.03 -10.78 7.74
N ARG A 30 12.15 -10.03 8.85
CA ARG A 30 13.31 -9.15 9.13
C ARG A 30 14.64 -9.91 9.20
N HIS A 31 14.61 -11.21 9.52
CA HIS A 31 15.79 -12.07 9.57
C HIS A 31 16.15 -12.68 8.22
N THR A 32 15.42 -12.36 7.16
CA THR A 32 15.69 -12.85 5.80
C THR A 32 16.48 -11.85 4.97
N ARG A 33 17.10 -12.34 3.88
CA ARG A 33 17.69 -11.48 2.85
C ARG A 33 16.65 -10.68 2.06
N PHE A 34 15.40 -11.13 2.05
CA PHE A 34 14.32 -10.54 1.28
C PHE A 34 13.98 -9.11 1.72
N LYS A 35 14.23 -8.75 2.98
CA LYS A 35 14.05 -7.38 3.49
C LYS A 35 14.84 -6.30 2.72
N ARG A 36 15.91 -6.71 1.99
CA ARG A 36 16.71 -5.80 1.15
C ARG A 36 16.25 -5.76 -0.29
N THR A 37 15.45 -6.74 -0.71
CA THR A 37 14.98 -6.88 -2.08
C THR A 37 13.56 -6.31 -2.25
N PHE A 38 12.74 -6.46 -1.22
CA PHE A 38 11.34 -6.07 -1.25
C PHE A 38 11.08 -4.87 -0.34
N TYR A 39 10.16 -4.04 -0.75
CA TYR A 39 9.58 -2.99 0.07
C TYR A 39 8.10 -3.28 0.33
N LEU A 40 7.63 -2.93 1.52
CA LEU A 40 6.21 -2.99 1.89
C LEU A 40 5.47 -1.83 1.24
N THR A 41 4.33 -2.12 0.62
CA THR A 41 3.48 -1.15 -0.08
C THR A 41 2.00 -1.39 0.24
N GLY A 42 1.10 -0.90 -0.58
CA GLY A 42 -0.33 -1.11 -0.41
C GLY A 42 -0.92 -0.47 0.85
N GLY A 43 -2.01 -1.06 1.32
CA GLY A 43 -2.71 -0.57 2.51
C GLY A 43 -1.90 -0.69 3.78
N ALA A 44 -1.20 -1.81 3.97
CA ALA A 44 -0.36 -2.04 5.15
C ALA A 44 0.84 -1.07 5.19
N GLY A 45 1.52 -0.88 4.05
CA GLY A 45 2.63 0.09 3.94
C GLY A 45 2.19 1.50 4.27
N LEU A 46 1.02 1.93 3.75
CA LEU A 46 0.45 3.24 4.02
C LEU A 46 0.03 3.41 5.48
N SER A 47 -0.73 2.45 6.00
CA SER A 47 -1.27 2.55 7.36
C SER A 47 -0.19 2.38 8.43
N ALA A 48 0.59 1.32 8.37
CA ALA A 48 1.61 1.04 9.37
C ALA A 48 2.80 2.00 9.27
N GLY A 49 3.19 2.41 8.05
CA GLY A 49 4.33 3.29 7.82
C GLY A 49 4.05 4.77 8.06
N TYR A 50 2.84 5.26 7.74
CA TYR A 50 2.59 6.69 7.65
C TYR A 50 1.33 7.17 8.38
N LEU A 51 0.14 6.71 7.98
CA LEU A 51 -1.11 7.38 8.34
C LEU A 51 -1.78 6.83 9.59
N ALA A 52 -1.53 5.59 9.94
CA ALA A 52 -2.17 4.91 11.07
C ALA A 52 -3.71 5.02 11.06
N HIS A 53 -4.32 4.98 9.88
CA HIS A 53 -5.72 5.38 9.68
C HIS A 53 -6.71 4.21 9.61
N ARG A 54 -6.24 3.02 9.22
CA ARG A 54 -7.11 1.85 9.04
C ARG A 54 -6.38 0.52 9.16
N HIS A 55 -7.15 -0.54 9.29
CA HIS A 55 -6.65 -1.89 9.11
C HIS A 55 -6.32 -2.18 7.63
N SER A 56 -5.40 -3.09 7.41
CA SER A 56 -5.12 -3.68 6.10
C SER A 56 -5.03 -5.19 6.25
N ASP A 57 -5.75 -5.90 5.38
CA ASP A 57 -5.83 -7.37 5.46
C ASP A 57 -4.54 -8.05 4.98
N ASP A 58 -3.84 -7.39 4.05
CA ASP A 58 -2.71 -7.95 3.31
C ASP A 58 -1.40 -7.25 3.66
N LEU A 59 -0.31 -8.01 3.59
CA LEU A 59 1.06 -7.49 3.50
C LEU A 59 1.54 -7.59 2.05
N ASP A 60 1.68 -6.45 1.38
CA ASP A 60 2.11 -6.35 -0.02
C ASP A 60 3.60 -6.06 -0.11
N PHE A 61 4.39 -7.00 -0.64
CA PHE A 61 5.81 -6.86 -0.88
C PHE A 61 6.12 -6.76 -2.36
N PHE A 62 6.59 -5.60 -2.80
CA PHE A 62 6.92 -5.35 -4.19
C PHE A 62 8.42 -5.19 -4.39
N THR A 63 8.88 -5.48 -5.61
CA THR A 63 10.24 -5.22 -6.06
C THR A 63 10.26 -4.93 -7.56
N PRO A 64 11.04 -3.93 -8.03
CA PRO A 64 11.23 -3.70 -9.45
C PRO A 64 12.15 -4.74 -10.10
N GLU A 65 12.87 -5.53 -9.30
CA GLU A 65 13.80 -6.54 -9.78
C GLU A 65 13.11 -7.91 -9.92
N SER A 66 13.52 -8.66 -10.93
CA SER A 66 13.05 -10.05 -11.07
C SER A 66 13.60 -10.90 -9.93
N PHE A 67 12.77 -11.79 -9.38
CA PHE A 67 13.17 -12.68 -8.29
C PHE A 67 12.75 -14.13 -8.53
N LYS A 68 13.43 -15.05 -7.84
CA LYS A 68 13.11 -16.48 -7.92
C LYS A 68 12.03 -16.82 -6.89
N ILE A 69 10.79 -16.97 -7.33
CA ILE A 69 9.66 -17.31 -6.47
C ILE A 69 9.89 -18.58 -5.65
N LYS A 70 10.62 -19.57 -6.19
CA LYS A 70 11.00 -20.78 -5.46
C LYS A 70 11.72 -20.48 -4.14
N SER A 71 12.54 -19.41 -4.10
CA SER A 71 13.24 -19.00 -2.87
C SER A 71 12.26 -18.44 -1.82
N VAL A 72 11.23 -17.71 -2.25
CA VAL A 72 10.18 -17.21 -1.35
C VAL A 72 9.36 -18.38 -0.81
N ILE A 73 8.93 -19.31 -1.67
CA ILE A 73 8.20 -20.52 -1.26
C ILE A 73 9.00 -21.33 -0.26
N GLN A 74 10.33 -21.48 -0.47
CA GLN A 74 11.20 -22.20 0.46
C GLN A 74 11.31 -21.50 1.82
N PHE A 75 11.31 -20.18 1.85
CA PHE A 75 11.25 -19.41 3.10
C PHE A 75 9.92 -19.65 3.81
N MET A 76 8.79 -19.49 3.11
CA MET A 76 7.47 -19.70 3.68
C MET A 76 7.30 -21.09 4.30
N LYS A 77 7.78 -22.14 3.62
CA LYS A 77 7.73 -23.51 4.12
C LYS A 77 8.60 -23.79 5.36
N LYS A 78 9.51 -22.89 5.69
CA LYS A 78 10.40 -23.01 6.86
C LYS A 78 9.93 -22.18 8.05
N ILE A 79 8.84 -21.46 7.93
CA ILE A 79 8.26 -20.72 9.05
C ILE A 79 7.75 -21.72 10.09
N GLU A 80 8.28 -21.63 11.29
CA GLU A 80 7.85 -22.46 12.41
C GLU A 80 6.51 -21.97 12.99
N GLY A 81 5.71 -22.90 13.53
CA GLY A 81 4.42 -22.60 14.13
C GLY A 81 3.31 -22.33 13.11
N LEU A 82 3.48 -22.76 11.83
CA LEU A 82 2.39 -22.77 10.87
C LEU A 82 1.58 -24.05 10.98
N LYS A 83 0.26 -23.87 11.13
CA LYS A 83 -0.76 -24.92 11.02
C LYS A 83 -1.07 -25.26 9.56
N ASP A 84 -1.14 -24.22 8.70
CA ASP A 84 -1.42 -24.35 7.26
C ASP A 84 -0.69 -23.27 6.45
N LEU A 85 -0.34 -23.63 5.21
CA LEU A 85 0.27 -22.73 4.23
C LEU A 85 -0.30 -23.04 2.84
N GLN A 86 -1.07 -22.11 2.33
CA GLN A 86 -1.60 -22.15 0.97
C GLN A 86 -0.96 -21.06 0.12
N TRP A 87 -0.83 -21.26 -1.19
CA TRP A 87 -0.38 -20.23 -2.10
C TRP A 87 -0.96 -20.37 -3.50
N LEU A 88 -1.12 -19.24 -4.16
CA LEU A 88 -1.54 -19.11 -5.54
C LEU A 88 -0.45 -18.39 -6.34
N LEU A 89 -0.23 -18.82 -7.57
CA LEU A 89 0.80 -18.33 -8.48
C LEU A 89 0.16 -17.71 -9.76
N PRO A 90 -0.59 -16.62 -9.67
CA PRO A 90 -0.98 -15.89 -10.88
C PRO A 90 0.28 -15.26 -11.54
N ARG A 91 0.14 -14.78 -12.78
CA ARG A 91 1.28 -14.41 -13.63
C ARG A 91 2.26 -13.40 -13.00
N ASP A 92 1.75 -12.40 -12.29
CA ASP A 92 2.50 -11.21 -11.85
C ASP A 92 2.71 -11.13 -10.35
N ARG A 93 2.10 -12.02 -9.58
CA ARG A 93 2.17 -12.04 -8.11
C ARG A 93 2.11 -13.45 -7.57
N THR A 94 2.48 -13.58 -6.32
CA THR A 94 2.27 -14.81 -5.54
C THR A 94 1.63 -14.43 -4.24
N THR A 95 0.45 -14.99 -4.00
CA THR A 95 -0.29 -14.79 -2.77
C THR A 95 -0.12 -15.99 -1.86
N PHE A 96 0.26 -15.76 -0.61
CA PHE A 96 0.34 -16.76 0.44
C PHE A 96 -0.73 -16.48 1.48
N MET A 97 -1.41 -17.56 1.93
CA MET A 97 -2.25 -17.57 3.11
C MET A 97 -1.55 -18.42 4.16
N LEU A 98 -1.13 -17.79 5.24
CA LEU A 98 -0.51 -18.44 6.37
C LEU A 98 -1.55 -18.54 7.50
N THR A 99 -1.69 -19.73 8.09
CA THR A 99 -2.45 -19.94 9.31
C THR A 99 -1.49 -20.45 10.37
N PHE A 100 -1.35 -19.72 11.46
CA PHE A 100 -0.52 -20.13 12.60
C PHE A 100 -1.26 -21.11 13.50
N GLU A 101 -0.55 -21.75 14.44
CA GLU A 101 -1.11 -22.77 15.37
C GLU A 101 -2.20 -22.21 16.29
N ASP A 102 -2.18 -20.90 16.56
CA ASP A 102 -3.16 -20.14 17.32
C ASP A 102 -4.36 -19.63 16.47
N ASP A 103 -4.49 -20.14 15.25
CA ASP A 103 -5.50 -19.77 14.25
C ASP A 103 -5.39 -18.32 13.70
N GLU A 104 -4.34 -17.57 14.06
CA GLU A 104 -4.04 -16.28 13.43
C GLU A 104 -3.73 -16.46 11.94
N GLN A 105 -4.32 -15.62 11.11
CA GLN A 105 -4.15 -15.68 9.66
C GLN A 105 -3.44 -14.44 9.13
N VAL A 106 -2.58 -14.65 8.14
CA VAL A 106 -1.89 -13.58 7.42
C VAL A 106 -1.92 -13.87 5.94
N LYS A 107 -2.38 -12.90 5.18
CA LYS A 107 -2.23 -12.88 3.73
C LYS A 107 -1.00 -12.06 3.36
N VAL A 108 -0.11 -12.64 2.56
CA VAL A 108 1.13 -12.01 2.11
C VAL A 108 1.24 -12.11 0.60
N GLU A 109 1.44 -11.00 -0.07
CA GLU A 109 1.63 -10.95 -1.51
C GLU A 109 3.06 -10.53 -1.85
N TYR A 110 3.68 -11.26 -2.79
CA TYR A 110 4.96 -10.88 -3.41
C TYR A 110 4.74 -10.60 -4.88
N ARG A 111 5.20 -9.44 -5.32
CA ARG A 111 5.00 -9.02 -6.70
C ARG A 111 6.29 -8.52 -7.34
N HIS A 112 6.60 -9.02 -8.55
CA HIS A 112 7.49 -8.33 -9.46
C HIS A 112 6.74 -7.14 -10.04
N PHE A 113 7.20 -5.94 -9.71
CA PHE A 113 6.56 -4.69 -10.09
C PHE A 113 7.58 -3.83 -10.84
N PRO A 114 7.70 -4.01 -12.18
CA PRO A 114 8.82 -3.51 -12.99
C PRO A 114 8.76 -2.01 -13.27
N PHE A 115 8.19 -1.24 -12.34
CA PHE A 115 8.12 0.21 -12.43
C PHE A 115 9.12 0.82 -11.46
N GLN A 116 9.90 1.78 -11.96
CA GLN A 116 10.87 2.47 -11.11
C GLN A 116 10.15 3.36 -10.09
N PRO A 117 10.56 3.35 -8.82
CA PRO A 117 10.02 4.26 -7.83
C PRO A 117 10.23 5.73 -8.25
N ILE A 118 9.23 6.58 -7.98
CA ILE A 118 9.32 8.04 -8.14
C ILE A 118 10.30 8.60 -7.12
N LEU A 119 10.21 8.11 -5.88
CA LEU A 119 11.15 8.39 -4.81
C LEU A 119 11.66 7.07 -4.22
N PRO A 120 12.90 7.01 -3.73
CA PRO A 120 13.40 5.83 -3.05
C PRO A 120 12.49 5.44 -1.89
N PRO A 121 12.23 4.13 -1.67
CA PRO A 121 11.52 3.66 -0.48
C PRO A 121 12.17 4.18 0.81
N SER A 122 11.35 4.46 1.81
CA SER A 122 11.80 4.92 3.11
C SER A 122 12.23 3.74 3.99
N SER A 123 13.31 3.91 4.75
CA SER A 123 13.73 2.91 5.75
C SER A 123 12.89 3.05 7.02
N VAL A 124 12.32 1.94 7.49
CA VAL A 124 11.56 1.83 8.73
C VAL A 124 12.09 0.65 9.52
N GLY A 125 13.01 0.90 10.45
CA GLY A 125 13.76 -0.15 11.11
C GLY A 125 14.54 -0.99 10.10
N ASP A 126 14.28 -2.29 10.09
CA ASP A 126 14.90 -3.25 9.17
C ASP A 126 14.23 -3.35 7.80
N PHE A 127 13.14 -2.62 7.58
CA PHE A 127 12.31 -2.73 6.38
C PHE A 127 12.44 -1.51 5.47
N TYR A 128 12.07 -1.71 4.21
CA TYR A 128 11.77 -0.63 3.30
C TYR A 128 10.25 -0.52 3.12
N VAL A 129 9.73 0.70 3.15
CA VAL A 129 8.33 1.02 2.88
C VAL A 129 8.28 1.96 1.69
N ASP A 130 7.34 1.72 0.78
CA ASP A 130 7.15 2.57 -0.40
C ASP A 130 7.00 4.04 0.00
N SER A 131 7.49 4.96 -0.82
CA SER A 131 7.33 6.39 -0.51
C SER A 131 5.86 6.79 -0.56
N MET A 132 5.46 7.83 0.19
CA MET A 132 4.06 8.30 0.14
C MET A 132 3.67 8.79 -1.26
N VAL A 133 4.60 9.34 -2.01
CA VAL A 133 4.39 9.75 -3.41
C VAL A 133 4.14 8.54 -4.31
N ASP A 134 4.89 7.47 -4.12
CA ASP A 134 4.70 6.22 -4.86
C ASP A 134 3.41 5.51 -4.46
N LEU A 135 3.09 5.48 -3.16
CA LEU A 135 1.81 4.97 -2.66
C LEU A 135 0.63 5.72 -3.28
N LEU A 136 0.70 7.05 -3.38
CA LEU A 136 -0.33 7.87 -4.03
C LEU A 136 -0.46 7.51 -5.51
N ALA A 137 0.64 7.41 -6.25
CA ALA A 137 0.63 7.00 -7.66
C ALA A 137 0.05 5.59 -7.84
N ASN A 138 0.44 4.63 -6.97
CA ASN A 138 -0.08 3.27 -6.99
C ASN A 138 -1.60 3.23 -6.70
N LYS A 139 -2.10 4.08 -5.79
CA LYS A 139 -3.52 4.19 -5.46
C LYS A 139 -4.33 4.87 -6.57
N LEU A 140 -3.77 5.87 -7.25
CA LEU A 140 -4.40 6.48 -8.43
C LEU A 140 -4.51 5.44 -9.57
N TYR A 141 -3.47 4.64 -9.79
CA TYR A 141 -3.53 3.54 -10.74
C TYR A 141 -4.60 2.49 -10.35
N ALA A 142 -4.61 2.06 -9.08
CA ALA A 142 -5.60 1.12 -8.58
C ALA A 142 -7.05 1.65 -8.70
N LEU A 143 -7.25 2.94 -8.46
CA LEU A 143 -8.56 3.60 -8.56
C LEU A 143 -9.19 3.49 -9.96
N ILE A 144 -8.38 3.55 -11.02
CA ILE A 144 -8.87 3.39 -12.40
C ILE A 144 -9.08 1.92 -12.78
N GLU A 145 -8.30 1.00 -12.22
CA GLU A 145 -8.38 -0.43 -12.51
C GLU A 145 -9.51 -1.15 -11.77
N ARG A 146 -9.84 -0.71 -10.55
CA ARG A 146 -10.82 -1.35 -9.69
C ARG A 146 -11.70 -0.35 -8.94
N ARG A 147 -12.88 -0.81 -8.49
CA ARG A 147 -13.77 -0.04 -7.61
C ARG A 147 -13.60 -0.53 -6.18
N TYR A 148 -12.73 0.13 -5.43
CA TYR A 148 -12.52 -0.18 -4.03
C TYR A 148 -12.53 1.13 -3.22
N GLU A 149 -13.50 1.26 -2.34
CA GLU A 149 -13.76 2.51 -1.60
C GLU A 149 -12.57 3.00 -0.77
N LEU A 150 -11.83 2.06 -0.17
CA LEU A 150 -10.66 2.40 0.64
C LEU A 150 -9.53 3.03 -0.18
N ASP A 151 -9.41 2.74 -1.48
CA ASP A 151 -8.40 3.40 -2.33
C ASP A 151 -8.65 4.91 -2.41
N ARG A 152 -9.91 5.34 -2.44
CA ARG A 152 -10.28 6.76 -2.46
C ARG A 152 -10.01 7.46 -1.13
N ILE A 153 -10.32 6.78 -0.01
CA ILE A 153 -10.00 7.27 1.33
C ILE A 153 -8.49 7.42 1.50
N ASP A 154 -7.73 6.42 1.09
CA ASP A 154 -6.27 6.46 1.10
C ASP A 154 -5.74 7.66 0.29
N ILE A 155 -6.27 7.90 -0.92
CA ILE A 155 -5.91 9.05 -1.76
C ILE A 155 -6.24 10.37 -1.06
N TYR A 156 -7.44 10.50 -0.50
CA TYR A 156 -7.85 11.70 0.23
C TYR A 156 -6.89 12.02 1.37
N LEU A 157 -6.57 11.03 2.19
CA LEU A 157 -5.68 11.23 3.34
C LEU A 157 -4.25 11.55 2.91
N MET A 158 -3.73 10.87 1.89
CA MET A 158 -2.39 11.17 1.35
C MET A 158 -2.30 12.58 0.76
N LEU A 159 -3.33 13.06 0.06
CA LEU A 159 -3.36 14.43 -0.47
C LEU A 159 -3.38 15.49 0.65
N ARG A 160 -3.92 15.17 1.83
CA ARG A 160 -3.85 16.05 3.00
C ARG A 160 -2.44 16.11 3.60
N GLU A 161 -1.74 14.98 3.64
CA GLU A 161 -0.35 14.90 4.14
C GLU A 161 0.67 15.45 3.13
N LEU A 162 0.25 15.65 1.88
CA LEU A 162 1.06 16.24 0.81
C LEU A 162 0.49 17.61 0.36
N PRO A 163 0.39 18.61 1.25
CA PRO A 163 -0.32 19.85 0.96
C PRO A 163 0.25 20.66 -0.20
N ASN A 164 1.55 20.50 -0.48
CA ASN A 164 2.25 21.18 -1.57
C ASN A 164 2.12 20.44 -2.91
N ARG A 165 1.54 19.25 -2.93
CA ARG A 165 1.34 18.46 -4.15
C ARG A 165 -0.11 18.58 -4.61
N SER A 166 -0.30 19.11 -5.80
CA SER A 166 -1.62 19.15 -6.45
C SER A 166 -2.05 17.76 -6.93
N LEU A 167 -3.35 17.56 -7.13
CA LEU A 167 -3.85 16.34 -7.77
C LEU A 167 -3.32 16.21 -9.20
N THR A 168 -3.12 17.33 -9.90
CA THR A 168 -2.53 17.35 -11.25
C THR A 168 -1.11 16.78 -11.26
N GLU A 169 -0.26 17.19 -10.31
CA GLU A 169 1.10 16.66 -10.17
C GLU A 169 1.12 15.18 -9.76
N ALA A 170 0.17 14.76 -8.90
CA ALA A 170 0.04 13.37 -8.52
C ALA A 170 -0.36 12.49 -9.72
N ILE A 171 -1.30 12.96 -10.55
CA ILE A 171 -1.70 12.28 -11.80
C ILE A 171 -0.53 12.21 -12.78
N ALA A 172 0.18 13.30 -13.00
CA ALA A 172 1.35 13.32 -13.90
C ALA A 172 2.44 12.33 -13.42
N SER A 173 2.66 12.24 -12.12
CA SER A 173 3.60 11.25 -11.56
C SER A 173 3.12 9.81 -11.76
N CYS A 174 1.82 9.55 -11.66
CA CYS A 174 1.22 8.25 -11.96
C CYS A 174 1.40 7.91 -13.45
N GLU A 175 1.07 8.85 -14.34
CA GLU A 175 1.20 8.69 -15.78
C GLU A 175 2.65 8.36 -16.19
N GLN A 176 3.60 9.10 -15.65
CA GLN A 176 5.02 8.87 -15.90
C GLN A 176 5.48 7.50 -15.40
N LYS A 177 5.10 7.14 -14.15
CA LYS A 177 5.51 5.87 -13.51
C LYS A 177 5.02 4.67 -14.29
N PHE A 178 3.77 4.69 -14.75
CA PHE A 178 3.13 3.57 -15.42
C PHE A 178 3.19 3.63 -16.95
N GLY A 179 3.75 4.69 -17.52
CA GLY A 179 3.94 4.83 -18.96
C GLY A 179 2.62 4.99 -19.71
N PHE A 180 1.69 5.79 -19.20
CA PHE A 180 0.45 6.09 -19.92
C PHE A 180 0.72 7.00 -21.11
N ASP A 181 0.26 6.60 -22.30
CA ASP A 181 0.37 7.39 -23.54
C ASP A 181 -0.67 8.52 -23.60
N LEU A 182 -1.79 8.36 -22.87
CA LEU A 182 -2.88 9.33 -22.78
C LEU A 182 -3.12 9.71 -21.33
N SER A 183 -3.58 10.94 -21.12
CA SER A 183 -3.89 11.40 -19.75
C SER A 183 -5.04 10.59 -19.12
N ILE A 184 -4.80 10.15 -17.88
CA ILE A 184 -5.79 9.46 -17.06
C ILE A 184 -6.64 10.42 -16.22
N ARG A 185 -6.45 11.74 -16.37
CA ARG A 185 -7.09 12.77 -15.55
C ARG A 185 -8.60 12.61 -15.47
N ASP A 186 -9.27 12.43 -16.60
CA ASP A 186 -10.73 12.33 -16.64
C ASP A 186 -11.21 11.07 -15.91
N SER A 187 -10.52 9.95 -16.10
CA SER A 187 -10.84 8.70 -15.40
C SER A 187 -10.66 8.83 -13.88
N VAL A 188 -9.55 9.42 -13.44
CA VAL A 188 -9.28 9.68 -12.02
C VAL A 188 -10.34 10.62 -11.44
N THR A 189 -10.62 11.74 -12.13
CA THR A 189 -11.62 12.72 -11.70
C THR A 189 -13.01 12.09 -11.53
N GLN A 190 -13.44 11.35 -12.55
CA GLN A 190 -14.72 10.65 -12.50
C GLN A 190 -14.81 9.68 -11.33
N ARG A 191 -13.75 8.88 -11.11
CA ARG A 191 -13.69 7.91 -10.02
C ARG A 191 -13.65 8.57 -8.65
N LEU A 192 -12.94 9.68 -8.48
CA LEU A 192 -12.88 10.40 -7.22
C LEU A 192 -14.22 11.02 -6.83
N LEU A 193 -15.00 11.54 -7.83
CA LEU A 193 -16.21 12.29 -7.54
C LEU A 193 -17.49 11.44 -7.54
N ASN A 194 -17.59 10.43 -8.41
CA ASN A 194 -18.89 9.74 -8.62
C ASN A 194 -19.14 8.57 -7.66
N ASP A 195 -18.09 8.00 -7.07
CA ASP A 195 -18.21 6.78 -6.25
C ASP A 195 -17.85 7.08 -4.77
N VAL A 196 -18.04 8.30 -4.28
CA VAL A 196 -17.72 8.64 -2.87
C VAL A 196 -18.63 7.82 -1.95
N PRO A 197 -18.08 7.07 -0.98
CA PRO A 197 -18.88 6.35 -0.02
C PRO A 197 -19.78 7.32 0.76
N THR A 198 -21.02 6.93 1.01
CA THR A 198 -21.97 7.71 1.83
C THR A 198 -21.78 7.44 3.32
N GLU A 199 -21.26 6.28 3.66
CA GLU A 199 -21.00 5.85 5.02
C GLU A 199 -19.50 5.63 5.23
N CYS A 200 -19.05 5.89 6.46
CA CYS A 200 -17.66 5.69 6.83
C CYS A 200 -17.38 4.18 6.98
N PRO A 201 -16.40 3.62 6.26
CA PRO A 201 -16.05 2.21 6.39
C PRO A 201 -15.58 1.84 7.81
N GLU A 202 -16.02 0.68 8.30
CA GLU A 202 -15.63 0.14 9.62
C GLU A 202 -14.12 -0.14 9.74
N ALA A 203 -13.43 -0.31 8.62
CA ALA A 203 -11.98 -0.55 8.62
C ALA A 203 -11.15 0.61 9.17
N LEU A 204 -11.72 1.82 9.30
CA LEU A 204 -11.04 3.01 9.80
C LEU A 204 -10.94 3.00 11.33
N PHE A 205 -9.77 3.33 11.87
CA PHE A 205 -9.58 3.50 13.32
C PHE A 205 -10.30 4.75 13.87
N THR A 206 -10.42 5.77 13.05
CA THR A 206 -11.16 6.99 13.39
C THR A 206 -12.15 7.29 12.27
N PRO A 207 -13.44 7.44 12.58
CA PRO A 207 -14.44 7.79 11.58
C PRO A 207 -14.09 9.09 10.84
N LEU A 208 -14.34 9.10 9.53
CA LEU A 208 -14.21 10.28 8.69
C LEU A 208 -15.57 10.92 8.43
N ASP A 209 -15.58 12.25 8.39
CA ASP A 209 -16.73 12.99 7.86
C ASP A 209 -16.74 12.90 6.33
N MET A 210 -17.60 12.03 5.80
CA MET A 210 -17.68 11.74 4.37
C MET A 210 -18.07 12.95 3.54
N PRO A 211 -19.00 13.84 3.95
CA PRO A 211 -19.27 15.11 3.27
C PRO A 211 -18.03 16.01 3.16
N THR A 212 -17.26 16.16 4.23
CA THR A 212 -16.00 16.93 4.21
C THR A 212 -14.98 16.32 3.24
N MET A 213 -14.85 15.00 3.23
CA MET A 213 -13.98 14.31 2.27
C MET A 213 -14.42 14.58 0.83
N ALA A 214 -15.73 14.46 0.53
CA ALA A 214 -16.28 14.72 -0.79
C ALA A 214 -16.01 16.16 -1.26
N SER A 215 -16.25 17.14 -0.40
CA SER A 215 -16.00 18.56 -0.68
C SER A 215 -14.51 18.82 -0.97
N TYR A 216 -13.62 18.27 -0.16
CA TYR A 216 -12.18 18.39 -0.35
C TYR A 216 -11.73 17.80 -1.70
N LEU A 217 -12.18 16.58 -2.04
CA LEU A 217 -11.84 15.96 -3.32
C LEU A 217 -12.38 16.78 -4.50
N GLN A 218 -13.59 17.33 -4.38
CA GLN A 218 -14.16 18.22 -5.39
C GLN A 218 -13.31 19.48 -5.61
N GLU A 219 -12.86 20.13 -4.53
CA GLU A 219 -11.97 21.29 -4.61
C GLU A 219 -10.64 20.93 -5.29
N ARG A 220 -10.02 19.78 -4.91
CA ARG A 220 -8.75 19.33 -5.50
C ARG A 220 -8.85 18.99 -6.98
N VAL A 221 -9.97 18.44 -7.41
CA VAL A 221 -10.22 18.14 -8.83
C VAL A 221 -10.34 19.42 -9.66
N HIS A 222 -10.96 20.47 -9.12
CA HIS A 222 -11.17 21.75 -9.81
C HIS A 222 -10.02 22.75 -9.64
N ALA A 223 -9.08 22.51 -8.73
CA ALA A 223 -7.86 23.30 -8.60
C ALA A 223 -6.99 23.16 -9.87
N LYS A 224 -6.55 24.33 -10.40
CA LYS A 224 -5.69 24.39 -11.60
C LYS A 224 -4.24 24.12 -11.25
#